data_2cd08e84490af0857c542bc5cede76a5
#
_entry.id   2cd08e84490af0857c542bc5cede76a5
#
_cell.length_a   1.000
_cell.length_b   1.000
_cell.length_c   1.000
_cell.angle_alpha   90.00
_cell.angle_beta   90.00
_cell.angle_gamma   90.00
#
_symmetry.space_group_name_H-M   'P 1'
#
loop_
_entity.id
_entity.type
_entity.pdbx_description
1 polymer ?
#
loop_
_entity_poly.entity_id
_entity_poly.type
_entity_poly.pdbx_seq_one_letter_code
_entity_poly.pdbx_strand_id
1 'polypeptide(L)'
;MRTKTSKKNVLVYGAGEAGRQLVISLENSPEFNVVGFLEDNSEIHRQVLLGKTIYSSSNLEKLVRKKDVSIVFLALPTISRNKRNQIIEKLNKYKLIVKTLPSISEIVDGRITVSDIKDLNIEDLLDREQVEPDNRLLNKNINSKIVLVTGAGGSIDSELC
;
A
#
# COMPACT_ATOMS: atom_id res chain seq x y z
N MET A 1 17.00 32.83 4.17
CA MET A 1 15.74 32.66 3.40
C MET A 1 15.25 31.24 3.57
N ARG A 2 14.19 31.00 4.37
CA ARG A 2 13.56 29.66 4.46
C ARG A 2 12.69 29.51 3.21
N THR A 3 13.12 28.68 2.28
CA THR A 3 12.27 28.22 1.18
C THR A 3 11.06 27.51 1.76
N LYS A 4 9.89 28.12 1.63
CA LYS A 4 8.62 27.56 2.04
C LYS A 4 8.30 26.42 1.08
N THR A 5 8.79 25.22 1.39
CA THR A 5 8.50 24.04 0.61
C THR A 5 6.98 23.82 0.70
N SER A 6 6.27 23.98 -0.40
CA SER A 6 4.82 23.76 -0.45
C SER A 6 4.55 22.29 -0.09
N LYS A 7 3.74 22.04 0.93
CA LYS A 7 3.35 20.70 1.33
C LYS A 7 2.63 20.01 0.16
N LYS A 8 2.96 18.76 -0.11
CA LYS A 8 2.29 17.93 -1.12
C LYS A 8 0.91 17.50 -0.62
N ASN A 9 -0.13 17.75 -1.39
CA ASN A 9 -1.47 17.31 -1.05
C ASN A 9 -1.59 15.81 -1.25
N VAL A 10 -2.09 15.13 -0.22
CA VAL A 10 -2.19 13.68 -0.18
C VAL A 10 -3.58 13.22 0.22
N LEU A 11 -4.01 12.07 -0.28
CA LEU A 11 -5.19 11.35 0.17
C LEU A 11 -4.78 10.07 0.89
N VAL A 12 -5.56 9.65 1.86
CA VAL A 12 -5.39 8.36 2.54
C VAL A 12 -6.52 7.43 2.11
N TYR A 13 -6.17 6.32 1.48
CA TYR A 13 -7.11 5.30 1.08
C TYR A 13 -7.31 4.31 2.22
N GLY A 14 -8.52 4.26 2.76
CA GLY A 14 -8.92 3.54 3.95
C GLY A 14 -9.15 4.48 5.14
N ALA A 15 -10.40 4.55 5.62
CA ALA A 15 -10.80 5.36 6.77
C ALA A 15 -10.86 4.55 8.08
N GLY A 16 -10.29 3.35 8.09
CA GLY A 16 -10.17 2.48 9.26
C GLY A 16 -9.08 2.94 10.24
N GLU A 17 -8.73 2.05 11.18
CA GLU A 17 -7.77 2.36 12.24
C GLU A 17 -6.39 2.77 11.69
N ALA A 18 -5.86 2.01 10.73
CA ALA A 18 -4.56 2.30 10.10
C ALA A 18 -4.54 3.68 9.42
N GLY A 19 -5.64 4.02 8.71
CA GLY A 19 -5.77 5.33 8.06
C GLY A 19 -5.85 6.47 9.06
N ARG A 20 -6.55 6.28 10.18
CA ARG A 20 -6.62 7.29 11.27
C ARG A 20 -5.26 7.54 11.89
N GLN A 21 -4.53 6.49 12.25
CA GLN A 21 -3.20 6.59 12.83
C GLN A 21 -2.22 7.29 11.87
N LEU A 22 -2.29 6.95 10.57
CA LEU A 22 -1.48 7.60 9.56
C LEU A 22 -1.78 9.10 9.47
N VAL A 23 -3.06 9.50 9.46
CA VAL A 23 -3.42 10.92 9.39
C VAL A 23 -2.89 11.67 10.62
N ILE A 24 -3.02 11.11 11.82
CA ILE A 24 -2.47 11.72 13.05
C ILE A 24 -0.94 11.89 12.92
N SER A 25 -0.23 10.89 12.41
CA SER A 25 1.22 10.96 12.21
C SER A 25 1.62 12.02 11.17
N LEU A 26 0.77 12.24 10.16
CA LEU A 26 1.02 13.19 9.09
C LEU A 26 0.63 14.65 9.45
N GLU A 27 -0.15 14.88 10.50
CA GLU A 27 -0.61 16.23 10.86
C GLU A 27 0.55 17.22 11.06
N ASN A 28 1.63 16.77 11.68
CA ASN A 28 2.81 17.56 11.94
C ASN A 28 3.90 17.42 10.86
N SER A 29 3.64 16.69 9.80
CA SER A 29 4.60 16.52 8.72
C SER A 29 4.86 17.84 8.00
N PRO A 30 6.13 18.24 7.77
CA PRO A 30 6.45 19.40 6.97
C PRO A 30 6.22 19.17 5.47
N GLU A 31 6.14 17.92 5.03
CA GLU A 31 6.11 17.53 3.61
C GLU A 31 4.70 17.28 3.07
N PHE A 32 3.78 16.79 3.93
CA PHE A 32 2.47 16.33 3.50
C PHE A 32 1.32 17.15 4.09
N ASN A 33 0.29 17.33 3.29
CA ASN A 33 -0.98 17.92 3.70
C ASN A 33 -2.11 16.95 3.35
N VAL A 34 -2.70 16.31 4.35
CA VAL A 34 -3.81 15.37 4.12
C VAL A 34 -5.08 16.15 3.80
N VAL A 35 -5.63 15.94 2.61
CA VAL A 35 -6.83 16.65 2.10
C VAL A 35 -8.11 15.84 2.23
N GLY A 36 -8.04 14.59 2.64
CA GLY A 36 -9.19 13.72 2.89
C GLY A 36 -8.86 12.24 2.87
N PHE A 37 -9.88 11.44 3.13
CA PHE A 37 -9.85 9.99 2.98
C PHE A 37 -10.54 9.55 1.71
N LEU A 38 -10.13 8.42 1.15
CA LEU A 38 -10.86 7.64 0.15
C LEU A 38 -11.35 6.37 0.80
N GLU A 39 -12.59 5.99 0.53
CA GLU A 39 -13.19 4.79 1.09
C GLU A 39 -14.18 4.17 0.10
N ASP A 40 -14.25 2.83 0.10
CA ASP A 40 -15.19 2.10 -0.75
C ASP A 40 -16.54 1.83 -0.03
N ASN A 41 -16.53 1.78 1.32
CA ASN A 41 -17.77 1.64 2.07
C ASN A 41 -18.62 2.91 1.97
N SER A 42 -19.75 2.79 1.29
CA SER A 42 -20.68 3.91 1.05
C SER A 42 -21.33 4.48 2.31
N GLU A 43 -21.44 3.69 3.38
CA GLU A 43 -22.14 4.10 4.62
C GLU A 43 -21.42 5.25 5.34
N ILE A 44 -20.10 5.36 5.17
CA ILE A 44 -19.31 6.39 5.84
C ILE A 44 -18.88 7.53 4.90
N HIS A 45 -19.34 7.52 3.65
CA HIS A 45 -19.06 8.62 2.74
C HIS A 45 -19.66 9.94 3.25
N ARG A 46 -18.99 11.05 2.97
CA ARG A 46 -19.32 12.42 3.38
C ARG A 46 -19.21 12.68 4.89
N GLN A 47 -18.90 11.68 5.68
CA GLN A 47 -18.60 11.89 7.09
C GLN A 47 -17.24 12.59 7.24
N VAL A 48 -17.01 13.18 8.41
CA VAL A 48 -15.76 13.86 8.75
C VAL A 48 -15.06 13.05 9.82
N LEU A 49 -13.81 12.69 9.55
CA LEU A 49 -12.92 11.95 10.45
C LEU A 49 -11.63 12.75 10.64
N LEU A 50 -11.26 13.08 11.87
CA LEU A 50 -10.09 13.91 12.19
C LEU A 50 -10.07 15.23 11.38
N GLY A 51 -11.22 15.88 11.24
CA GLY A 51 -11.37 17.13 10.47
C GLY A 51 -11.21 16.95 8.94
N LYS A 52 -11.13 15.71 8.44
CA LYS A 52 -11.00 15.39 7.01
C LYS A 52 -12.26 14.67 6.50
N THR A 53 -12.71 15.06 5.32
CA THR A 53 -13.88 14.43 4.69
C THR A 53 -13.54 13.07 4.13
N ILE A 54 -14.43 12.09 4.30
CA ILE A 54 -14.37 10.77 3.68
C ILE A 54 -15.07 10.82 2.33
N TYR A 55 -14.33 10.58 1.26
CA TYR A 55 -14.81 10.58 -0.11
C TYR A 55 -14.94 9.17 -0.66
N SER A 56 -15.90 8.98 -1.55
CA SER A 56 -15.95 7.76 -2.36
C SER A 56 -14.72 7.67 -3.27
N SER A 57 -14.16 6.47 -3.44
CA SER A 57 -13.08 6.21 -4.38
C SER A 57 -13.46 6.52 -5.85
N SER A 58 -14.76 6.55 -6.17
CA SER A 58 -15.27 7.00 -7.48
C SER A 58 -15.06 8.50 -7.76
N ASN A 59 -14.87 9.29 -6.70
CA ASN A 59 -14.63 10.74 -6.82
C ASN A 59 -13.15 11.10 -7.01
N LEU A 60 -12.27 10.11 -7.13
CA LEU A 60 -10.82 10.30 -7.17
C LEU A 60 -10.38 11.31 -8.25
N GLU A 61 -10.86 11.16 -9.48
CA GLU A 61 -10.51 12.07 -10.57
C GLU A 61 -10.80 13.54 -10.24
N LYS A 62 -12.00 13.77 -9.69
CA LYS A 62 -12.43 15.11 -9.30
C LYS A 62 -11.58 15.69 -8.17
N LEU A 63 -11.17 14.84 -7.23
CA LEU A 63 -10.33 15.23 -6.10
C LEU A 63 -8.89 15.55 -6.55
N VAL A 64 -8.33 14.73 -7.42
CA VAL A 64 -6.98 14.95 -7.99
C VAL A 64 -6.92 16.32 -8.64
N ARG A 65 -7.88 16.65 -9.51
CA ARG A 65 -7.92 17.93 -10.22
C ARG A 65 -8.21 19.12 -9.29
N LYS A 66 -9.19 19.00 -8.37
CA LYS A 66 -9.63 20.13 -7.53
C LYS A 66 -8.68 20.44 -6.36
N LYS A 67 -8.03 19.43 -5.83
CA LYS A 67 -7.20 19.54 -4.62
C LYS A 67 -5.71 19.36 -4.91
N ASP A 68 -5.33 19.27 -6.18
CA ASP A 68 -3.94 19.10 -6.61
C ASP A 68 -3.24 17.95 -5.86
N VAL A 69 -3.91 16.79 -5.84
CA VAL A 69 -3.41 15.60 -5.15
C VAL A 69 -2.35 14.94 -6.01
N SER A 70 -1.19 14.67 -5.44
CA SER A 70 -0.07 14.00 -6.11
C SER A 70 0.27 12.63 -5.54
N ILE A 71 -0.17 12.35 -4.31
CA ILE A 71 0.18 11.13 -3.59
C ILE A 71 -1.06 10.52 -2.95
N VAL A 72 -1.16 9.19 -2.98
CA VAL A 72 -2.14 8.42 -2.22
C VAL A 72 -1.42 7.45 -1.30
N PHE A 73 -1.72 7.52 -0.03
CA PHE A 73 -1.29 6.54 0.98
C PHE A 73 -2.31 5.42 1.08
N LEU A 74 -1.90 4.19 0.81
CA LEU A 74 -2.75 3.02 0.92
C LEU A 74 -2.68 2.45 2.35
N ALA A 75 -3.68 2.79 3.16
CA ALA A 75 -3.78 2.41 4.58
C ALA A 75 -4.75 1.24 4.78
N LEU A 76 -4.51 0.12 4.08
CA LEU A 76 -5.34 -1.08 4.07
C LEU A 76 -4.48 -2.33 4.38
N PRO A 77 -3.94 -2.46 5.61
CA PRO A 77 -2.97 -3.50 5.94
C PRO A 77 -3.52 -4.93 5.89
N THR A 78 -4.84 -5.09 6.01
CA THR A 78 -5.52 -6.41 6.04
C THR A 78 -6.18 -6.80 4.72
N ILE A 79 -6.01 -5.98 3.68
CA ILE A 79 -6.64 -6.24 2.38
C ILE A 79 -5.92 -7.36 1.63
N SER A 80 -6.67 -8.19 0.89
CA SER A 80 -6.07 -9.21 0.02
C SER A 80 -5.22 -8.58 -1.09
N ARG A 81 -4.17 -9.29 -1.53
CA ARG A 81 -3.29 -8.84 -2.63
C ARG A 81 -4.08 -8.48 -3.89
N ASN A 82 -5.03 -9.32 -4.29
CA ASN A 82 -5.84 -9.08 -5.48
C ASN A 82 -6.59 -7.75 -5.42
N LYS A 83 -7.24 -7.47 -4.28
CA LYS A 83 -7.97 -6.22 -4.11
C LYS A 83 -7.03 -5.02 -4.00
N ARG A 84 -5.86 -5.19 -3.38
CA ARG A 84 -4.81 -4.17 -3.34
C ARG A 84 -4.34 -3.82 -4.76
N ASN A 85 -4.05 -4.80 -5.59
CA ASN A 85 -3.60 -4.61 -6.96
C ASN A 85 -4.66 -3.89 -7.82
N GLN A 86 -5.93 -4.26 -7.68
CA GLN A 86 -7.04 -3.57 -8.35
C GLN A 86 -7.12 -2.08 -7.97
N ILE A 87 -6.93 -1.76 -6.68
CA ILE A 87 -6.90 -0.37 -6.23
C ILE A 87 -5.70 0.37 -6.82
N ILE A 88 -4.51 -0.24 -6.82
CA ILE A 88 -3.30 0.36 -7.37
C ILE A 88 -3.43 0.60 -8.87
N GLU A 89 -3.95 -0.35 -9.63
CA GLU A 89 -4.23 -0.17 -11.07
C GLU A 89 -5.19 1.00 -11.32
N LYS A 90 -6.21 1.13 -10.48
CA LYS A 90 -7.15 2.26 -10.54
C LYS A 90 -6.45 3.59 -10.27
N LEU A 91 -5.55 3.63 -9.27
CA LEU A 91 -4.80 4.82 -8.90
C LEU A 91 -3.78 5.22 -9.98
N ASN A 92 -3.10 4.25 -10.59
CA ASN A 92 -2.09 4.47 -11.63
C ASN A 92 -2.63 5.19 -12.87
N LYS A 93 -3.92 5.02 -13.19
CA LYS A 93 -4.58 5.75 -14.30
C LYS A 93 -4.50 7.27 -14.13
N TYR A 94 -4.34 7.75 -12.91
CA TYR A 94 -4.30 9.18 -12.59
C TYR A 94 -2.88 9.71 -12.37
N LYS A 95 -1.84 8.92 -12.67
CA LYS A 95 -0.41 9.28 -12.48
C LYS A 95 -0.09 9.73 -11.05
N LEU A 96 -0.73 9.09 -10.08
CA LEU A 96 -0.51 9.35 -8.66
C LEU A 96 0.64 8.49 -8.14
N ILE A 97 1.44 9.05 -7.26
CA ILE A 97 2.42 8.27 -6.49
C ILE A 97 1.65 7.50 -5.42
N VAL A 98 1.75 6.18 -5.45
CA VAL A 98 1.13 5.33 -4.43
C VAL A 98 2.18 4.91 -3.43
N LYS A 99 1.91 5.18 -2.15
CA LYS A 99 2.73 4.73 -1.03
C LYS A 99 1.91 3.79 -0.16
N THR A 100 2.52 2.77 0.38
CA THR A 100 1.84 1.76 1.22
C THR A 100 2.40 1.75 2.63
N LEU A 101 1.57 1.30 3.56
CA LEU A 101 2.00 0.94 4.91
C LEU A 101 2.42 -0.53 4.94
N PRO A 102 3.41 -0.89 5.77
CA PRO A 102 3.71 -2.28 6.05
C PRO A 102 2.49 -2.99 6.65
N SER A 103 2.50 -4.32 6.63
CA SER A 103 1.48 -5.11 7.30
C SER A 103 1.52 -4.88 8.81
N ILE A 104 0.40 -5.11 9.50
CA ILE A 104 0.32 -4.95 10.97
C ILE A 104 1.39 -5.78 11.68
N SER A 105 1.75 -6.95 11.13
CA SER A 105 2.81 -7.81 11.66
C SER A 105 4.23 -7.23 11.55
N GLU A 106 4.44 -6.25 10.68
CA GLU A 106 5.73 -5.58 10.49
C GLU A 106 5.87 -4.31 11.37
N ILE A 107 4.77 -3.87 12.00
CA ILE A 107 4.76 -2.67 12.84
C ILE A 107 5.11 -3.09 14.28
N VAL A 108 6.34 -2.81 14.70
CA VAL A 108 6.92 -3.28 15.98
C VAL A 108 6.17 -2.76 17.20
N ASP A 109 5.66 -1.53 17.18
CA ASP A 109 5.04 -0.87 18.34
C ASP A 109 3.53 -0.65 18.20
N GLY A 110 2.88 -1.20 17.17
CA GLY A 110 1.45 -0.99 16.90
C GLY A 110 1.07 0.45 16.54
N ARG A 111 2.06 1.34 16.36
CA ARG A 111 1.86 2.73 15.95
C ARG A 111 2.45 2.96 14.57
N ILE A 112 1.67 3.55 13.70
CA ILE A 112 2.11 3.90 12.35
C ILE A 112 2.82 5.25 12.38
N THR A 113 4.04 5.29 11.86
CA THR A 113 4.84 6.50 11.73
C THR A 113 5.09 6.85 10.25
N VAL A 114 5.55 8.08 10.00
CA VAL A 114 5.90 8.51 8.64
C VAL A 114 7.06 7.69 8.06
N SER A 115 7.95 7.19 8.91
CA SER A 115 9.08 6.33 8.51
C SER A 115 8.67 4.93 8.03
N ASP A 116 7.47 4.48 8.39
CA ASP A 116 6.94 3.17 7.98
C ASP A 116 6.37 3.19 6.55
N ILE A 117 6.26 4.38 5.97
CA ILE A 117 5.71 4.55 4.62
C ILE A 117 6.75 4.07 3.60
N LYS A 118 6.37 3.06 2.81
CA LYS A 118 7.19 2.52 1.72
C LYS A 118 6.66 3.01 0.37
N ASP A 119 7.57 3.34 -0.55
CA ASP A 119 7.20 3.55 -1.94
C ASP A 119 6.77 2.21 -2.54
N LEU A 120 5.66 2.22 -3.26
CA LEU A 120 5.16 1.04 -3.93
C LEU A 120 5.87 0.95 -5.28
N ASN A 121 6.82 0.02 -5.38
CA ASN A 121 7.48 -0.27 -6.64
C ASN A 121 6.60 -1.13 -7.54
N ILE A 122 6.75 -0.98 -8.85
CA ILE A 122 6.04 -1.83 -9.85
C ILE A 122 6.36 -3.31 -9.63
N GLU A 123 7.53 -3.62 -9.10
CA GLU A 123 7.97 -4.97 -8.76
C GLU A 123 7.10 -5.62 -7.66
N ASP A 124 6.61 -4.83 -6.69
CA ASP A 124 5.65 -5.30 -5.67
C ASP A 124 4.28 -5.70 -6.28
N LEU A 125 3.99 -5.25 -7.50
CA LEU A 125 2.78 -5.63 -8.25
C LEU A 125 2.96 -6.93 -9.03
N LEU A 126 4.20 -7.26 -9.38
CA LEU A 126 4.57 -8.44 -10.16
C LEU A 126 4.84 -9.65 -9.25
N ASP A 127 4.84 -9.45 -7.95
CA ASP A 127 4.98 -10.52 -6.97
C ASP A 127 3.80 -11.51 -7.16
N ARG A 128 4.09 -12.62 -7.84
CA ARG A 128 3.13 -13.71 -8.06
C ARG A 128 2.66 -14.20 -6.71
N GLU A 129 1.35 -14.43 -6.56
CA GLU A 129 0.84 -15.20 -5.42
C GLU A 129 1.72 -16.44 -5.27
N GLN A 130 2.29 -16.60 -4.08
CA GLN A 130 2.97 -17.85 -3.76
C GLN A 130 1.93 -18.96 -3.90
N VAL A 131 2.05 -19.73 -4.97
CA VAL A 131 1.24 -20.93 -5.16
C VAL A 131 1.78 -21.95 -4.17
N GLU A 132 0.93 -22.41 -3.25
CA GLU A 132 1.35 -23.50 -2.36
C GLU A 132 1.87 -24.69 -3.20
N PRO A 133 3.04 -25.22 -2.87
CA PRO A 133 3.63 -26.31 -3.61
C PRO A 133 2.67 -27.52 -3.66
N ASP A 134 2.43 -28.07 -4.83
CA ASP A 134 1.67 -29.33 -4.94
C ASP A 134 2.50 -30.48 -4.36
N ASN A 135 2.18 -30.86 -3.13
CA ASN A 135 2.87 -31.92 -2.41
C ASN A 135 2.90 -33.25 -3.16
N ARG A 136 1.95 -33.52 -4.06
CA ARG A 136 1.94 -34.73 -4.90
C ARG A 136 3.06 -34.68 -5.94
N LEU A 137 3.29 -33.51 -6.54
CA LEU A 137 4.38 -33.31 -7.51
C LEU A 137 5.75 -33.33 -6.81
N LEU A 138 5.86 -32.74 -5.64
CA LEU A 138 7.08 -32.77 -4.83
C LEU A 138 7.43 -34.20 -4.44
N ASN A 139 6.46 -34.97 -3.92
CA ASN A 139 6.68 -36.36 -3.52
C ASN A 139 7.06 -37.25 -4.70
N LYS A 140 6.48 -37.03 -5.88
CA LYS A 140 6.78 -37.82 -7.07
C LYS A 140 8.13 -37.50 -7.68
N ASN A 141 8.53 -36.24 -7.68
CA ASN A 141 9.66 -35.75 -8.47
C ASN A 141 10.93 -35.46 -7.67
N ILE A 142 10.80 -35.18 -6.36
CA ILE A 142 11.91 -34.73 -5.51
C ILE A 142 12.16 -35.67 -4.36
N ASN A 143 11.10 -36.17 -3.71
CA ASN A 143 11.24 -36.97 -2.50
C ASN A 143 12.04 -38.26 -2.75
N SER A 144 12.99 -38.53 -1.90
CA SER A 144 13.92 -39.67 -1.99
C SER A 144 14.78 -39.72 -3.26
N LYS A 145 15.03 -38.55 -3.90
CA LYS A 145 15.94 -38.42 -5.05
C LYS A 145 17.09 -37.48 -4.72
N ILE A 146 18.19 -37.67 -5.43
CA ILE A 146 19.31 -36.73 -5.42
C ILE A 146 18.98 -35.64 -6.42
N VAL A 147 18.86 -34.40 -5.94
CA VAL A 147 18.53 -33.22 -6.77
C VAL A 147 19.76 -32.30 -6.80
N LEU A 148 20.20 -31.91 -7.99
CA LEU A 148 21.24 -30.94 -8.19
C LEU A 148 20.59 -29.59 -8.50
N VAL A 149 20.88 -28.58 -7.66
CA VAL A 149 20.47 -27.18 -7.91
C VAL A 149 21.68 -26.41 -8.38
N THR A 150 21.61 -25.85 -9.60
CA THR A 150 22.66 -24.99 -10.16
C THR A 150 22.29 -23.54 -9.96
N GLY A 151 23.25 -22.68 -9.66
CA GLY A 151 22.99 -21.25 -9.46
C GLY A 151 22.52 -20.87 -8.06
N ALA A 152 22.75 -21.70 -7.04
CA ALA A 152 22.25 -21.52 -5.66
C ALA A 152 22.57 -20.16 -4.98
N GLY A 153 23.41 -19.32 -5.61
CA GLY A 153 23.65 -17.92 -5.17
C GLY A 153 22.73 -16.88 -5.81
N GLY A 154 21.82 -17.29 -6.71
CA GLY A 154 20.83 -16.40 -7.32
C GLY A 154 19.59 -16.21 -6.45
N SER A 155 18.84 -15.14 -6.71
CA SER A 155 17.62 -14.79 -5.94
C SER A 155 16.46 -15.80 -6.07
N ILE A 156 16.45 -16.62 -7.13
CA ILE A 156 15.43 -17.67 -7.35
C ILE A 156 15.92 -19.00 -6.78
N ASP A 157 17.17 -19.34 -7.02
CA ASP A 157 17.72 -20.66 -6.69
C ASP A 157 18.00 -20.81 -5.20
N SER A 158 18.26 -19.69 -4.50
CA SER A 158 18.42 -19.69 -3.03
C SER A 158 17.14 -20.07 -2.28
N GLU A 159 15.96 -19.89 -2.88
CA GLU A 159 14.70 -20.33 -2.29
C GLU A 159 14.38 -21.82 -2.55
N LEU A 160 15.11 -22.45 -3.48
CA LEU A 160 14.96 -23.87 -3.83
C LEU A 160 15.85 -24.80 -2.99
N CYS A 161 16.80 -24.25 -2.26
CA CYS A 161 17.72 -24.97 -1.37
C CYS A 161 17.28 -24.95 0.09
#